data_39129a9dac0a1315b33c3a9973ac9e82
#
_entry.id   39129a9dac0a1315b33c3a9973ac9e82
#
_cell.length_a   1.000
_cell.length_b   1.000
_cell.length_c   1.000
_cell.angle_alpha   90.00
_cell.angle_beta   90.00
_cell.angle_gamma   90.00
#
_symmetry.space_group_name_H-M   'P 1'
#
loop_
_entity.id
_entity.type
_entity.pdbx_description
1 polymer ?
#
loop_
_entity_poly.entity_id
_entity_poly.type
_entity_poly.pdbx_seq_one_letter_code
_entity_poly.pdbx_strand_id
1 'polypeptide(L)'
;MRGAWRAAIGFSRPARGEIAVFYGHRRLPAPGEPVAGGMVKFQRLQTVFPNRPWGFNVLYLGSSSLPGDTDEIVALARRRGAPVILNQNGVAYPGWAGARTDEVNAPLRNVLERADHVLYQSEFCKLAADRFLGPPRGGWEVLHNAVDTNEFTPAPELPAGKPVLLLAGDQSQEYRLRVALQTIALLPDVRLLVSGSLVEDGHALAEQLGVAGRVLFTGRYAQRDAPAVYRRAHALLHPKVSDPCPNVVLEALACGLPVVHSASGGTPELVGDAGVGVGSDTTWELDVPPDPEVMATAVEHVLGGIESFRVLARARAERFDFAAWVERHQVLFAELVGR
;
A
#
# COMPACT_ATOMS: atom_id res chain seq x y z
N MET A 1 28.16 6.01 -19.40
CA MET A 1 27.64 6.86 -18.31
C MET A 1 27.41 6.09 -16.98
N ARG A 2 26.91 4.82 -16.98
CA ARG A 2 26.71 4.02 -15.74
C ARG A 2 27.98 3.74 -14.96
N GLY A 3 29.10 3.43 -15.64
CA GLY A 3 30.40 3.14 -14.97
C GLY A 3 31.03 4.34 -14.28
N ALA A 4 30.98 5.53 -14.90
CA ALA A 4 31.54 6.75 -14.32
C ALA A 4 30.77 7.20 -13.06
N TRP A 5 29.44 7.03 -13.05
CA TRP A 5 28.62 7.32 -11.89
C TRP A 5 28.97 6.41 -10.71
N ARG A 6 29.12 5.10 -10.95
CA ARG A 6 29.52 4.12 -9.91
C ARG A 6 30.90 4.42 -9.32
N ALA A 7 31.85 4.78 -10.15
CA ALA A 7 33.17 5.17 -9.69
C ALA A 7 33.12 6.41 -8.80
N ALA A 8 32.37 7.43 -9.22
CA ALA A 8 32.23 8.67 -8.44
C ALA A 8 31.53 8.44 -7.08
N ILE A 9 30.49 7.59 -7.02
CA ILE A 9 29.87 7.20 -5.75
C ILE A 9 30.88 6.52 -4.83
N GLY A 10 31.73 5.64 -5.36
CA GLY A 10 32.73 4.90 -4.56
C GLY A 10 33.71 5.81 -3.82
N PHE A 11 34.02 6.99 -4.34
CA PHE A 11 34.96 7.96 -3.75
C PHE A 11 34.31 9.02 -2.84
N SER A 12 32.98 9.21 -2.91
CA SER A 12 32.31 10.18 -2.03
C SER A 12 32.27 9.64 -0.59
N ARG A 13 32.65 10.48 0.38
CA ARG A 13 32.55 10.11 1.80
C ARG A 13 31.10 10.26 2.29
N PRO A 14 30.63 9.34 3.19
CA PRO A 14 29.36 9.55 3.87
C PRO A 14 29.35 10.87 4.63
N ALA A 15 28.22 11.50 4.73
CA ALA A 15 28.04 12.65 5.61
C ALA A 15 28.33 12.22 7.07
N ARG A 16 29.18 12.97 7.76
CA ARG A 16 29.57 12.65 9.14
C ARG A 16 28.50 13.19 10.10
N GLY A 17 27.87 12.29 10.88
CA GLY A 17 26.84 12.67 11.85
C GLY A 17 25.47 13.02 11.23
N GLU A 18 25.33 12.92 9.91
CA GLU A 18 24.09 13.16 9.18
C GLU A 18 23.58 11.83 8.60
N ILE A 19 22.25 11.59 8.66
CA ILE A 19 21.59 10.47 7.98
C ILE A 19 21.43 10.84 6.50
N ALA A 20 22.11 10.11 5.63
CA ALA A 20 22.10 10.31 4.18
C ALA A 20 21.55 9.05 3.50
N VAL A 21 20.32 9.09 3.02
CA VAL A 21 19.58 7.94 2.50
C VAL A 21 19.67 7.88 0.98
N PHE A 22 20.01 6.71 0.44
CA PHE A 22 19.89 6.39 -0.97
C PHE A 22 18.81 5.34 -1.17
N TYR A 23 17.80 5.62 -2.02
CA TYR A 23 16.67 4.73 -2.27
C TYR A 23 16.87 3.78 -3.47
N GLY A 24 18.11 3.61 -3.93
CA GLY A 24 18.43 2.77 -5.07
C GLY A 24 18.18 3.44 -6.43
N HIS A 25 17.42 4.50 -6.49
CA HIS A 25 17.09 5.22 -7.72
C HIS A 25 17.79 6.59 -7.76
N ARG A 26 18.41 6.93 -8.90
CA ARG A 26 19.11 8.22 -9.06
C ARG A 26 18.17 9.42 -8.88
N ARG A 27 16.94 9.29 -9.37
CA ARG A 27 15.86 10.26 -9.22
C ARG A 27 14.63 9.54 -8.69
N LEU A 28 14.01 10.14 -7.71
CA LEU A 28 12.67 9.78 -7.27
C LEU A 28 11.67 10.80 -7.83
N PRO A 29 10.42 10.39 -8.08
CA PRO A 29 9.37 11.32 -8.43
C PRO A 29 9.20 12.38 -7.33
N ALA A 30 9.04 13.65 -7.74
CA ALA A 30 8.79 14.74 -6.79
C ALA A 30 7.39 14.60 -6.14
N PRO A 31 7.15 15.21 -4.96
CA PRO A 31 5.81 15.30 -4.40
C PRO A 31 4.81 15.85 -5.41
N GLY A 32 3.68 15.14 -5.59
CA GLY A 32 2.65 15.49 -6.58
C GLY A 32 2.84 14.90 -7.99
N GLU A 33 4.02 14.37 -8.33
CA GLU A 33 4.16 13.57 -9.57
C GLU A 33 3.42 12.22 -9.42
N PRO A 34 2.73 11.75 -10.47
CA PRO A 34 2.09 10.43 -10.44
C PRO A 34 3.11 9.31 -10.21
N VAL A 35 2.81 8.41 -9.27
CA VAL A 35 3.68 7.27 -8.95
C VAL A 35 2.86 5.99 -8.78
N ALA A 36 3.47 4.84 -9.09
CA ALA A 36 2.91 3.54 -8.74
C ALA A 36 3.06 3.26 -7.23
N GLY A 37 2.18 2.46 -6.66
CA GLY A 37 2.04 2.23 -5.22
C GLY A 37 3.34 1.98 -4.45
N GLY A 38 4.28 1.21 -5.04
CA GLY A 38 5.58 0.93 -4.42
C GLY A 38 6.49 2.15 -4.22
N MET A 39 6.35 3.17 -5.07
CA MET A 39 7.17 4.39 -5.02
C MET A 39 6.58 5.49 -4.12
N VAL A 40 5.31 5.40 -3.73
CA VAL A 40 4.64 6.41 -2.88
C VAL A 40 5.39 6.63 -1.58
N LYS A 41 5.84 5.55 -0.94
CA LYS A 41 6.61 5.64 0.31
C LYS A 41 7.94 6.39 0.15
N PHE A 42 8.65 6.18 -0.97
CA PHE A 42 9.90 6.90 -1.26
C PHE A 42 9.63 8.36 -1.55
N GLN A 43 8.58 8.65 -2.32
CA GLN A 43 8.15 10.02 -2.59
C GLN A 43 7.82 10.78 -1.31
N ARG A 44 7.17 10.13 -0.34
CA ARG A 44 6.88 10.72 0.97
C ARG A 44 8.13 10.81 1.85
N LEU A 45 8.91 9.72 1.96
CA LEU A 45 10.06 9.68 2.85
C LEU A 45 11.19 10.64 2.43
N GLN A 46 11.36 10.88 1.12
CA GLN A 46 12.36 11.85 0.63
C GLN A 46 12.06 13.32 1.00
N THR A 47 10.86 13.64 1.45
CA THR A 47 10.54 15.00 1.97
C THR A 47 11.26 15.28 3.29
N VAL A 48 11.58 14.23 4.05
CA VAL A 48 12.30 14.30 5.33
C VAL A 48 13.75 13.83 5.18
N PHE A 49 13.98 12.75 4.46
CA PHE A 49 15.31 12.20 4.15
C PHE A 49 15.55 12.30 2.64
N PRO A 50 16.08 13.42 2.12
CA PRO A 50 16.27 13.61 0.70
C PRO A 50 17.10 12.50 0.06
N ASN A 51 16.72 12.08 -1.16
CA ASN A 51 17.45 11.06 -1.90
C ASN A 51 18.89 11.52 -2.20
N ARG A 52 19.88 10.81 -1.65
CA ARG A 52 21.30 11.11 -1.83
C ARG A 52 22.04 9.95 -2.49
N PRO A 53 22.09 9.87 -3.81
CA PRO A 53 22.84 8.84 -4.52
C PRO A 53 24.37 8.99 -4.35
N TRP A 54 24.84 10.12 -3.82
CA TRP A 54 26.24 10.44 -3.53
C TRP A 54 26.43 10.60 -2.03
N GLY A 55 27.46 10.00 -1.46
CA GLY A 55 27.77 10.17 -0.04
C GLY A 55 26.73 9.62 0.93
N PHE A 56 25.92 8.65 0.51
CA PHE A 56 24.95 8.01 1.40
C PHE A 56 25.62 7.11 2.44
N ASN A 57 24.99 6.99 3.60
CA ASN A 57 25.35 6.07 4.67
C ASN A 57 24.20 5.14 5.07
N VAL A 58 23.09 5.16 4.34
CA VAL A 58 21.98 4.22 4.42
C VAL A 58 21.51 3.89 3.00
N LEU A 59 21.38 2.60 2.67
CA LEU A 59 20.70 2.13 1.47
C LEU A 59 19.31 1.62 1.88
N TYR A 60 18.25 2.27 1.37
CA TYR A 60 16.86 1.89 1.65
C TYR A 60 16.18 1.42 0.37
N LEU A 61 15.82 0.15 0.29
CA LEU A 61 15.22 -0.48 -0.89
C LEU A 61 13.76 -0.87 -0.62
N GLY A 62 12.91 -0.80 -1.63
CA GLY A 62 11.54 -1.31 -1.59
C GLY A 62 11.39 -2.52 -2.50
N SER A 63 10.87 -3.62 -2.00
CA SER A 63 10.74 -4.87 -2.75
C SER A 63 9.90 -4.74 -4.03
N SER A 64 8.89 -3.88 -4.05
CA SER A 64 8.04 -3.62 -5.23
C SER A 64 8.64 -2.65 -6.26
N SER A 65 9.84 -2.12 -5.99
CA SER A 65 10.49 -1.11 -6.85
C SER A 65 12.02 -1.27 -6.84
N LEU A 66 12.50 -2.51 -6.86
CA LEU A 66 13.92 -2.79 -6.94
C LEU A 66 14.48 -2.27 -8.28
N PRO A 67 15.60 -1.50 -8.26
CA PRO A 67 16.27 -1.12 -9.50
C PRO A 67 16.90 -2.32 -10.19
N GLY A 68 17.01 -2.27 -11.52
CA GLY A 68 17.56 -3.39 -12.29
C GLY A 68 19.04 -3.70 -12.01
N ASP A 69 19.78 -2.78 -11.34
CA ASP A 69 21.17 -2.93 -10.92
C ASP A 69 21.30 -3.06 -9.38
N THR A 70 20.27 -3.63 -8.75
CA THR A 70 20.17 -3.80 -7.29
C THR A 70 21.40 -4.50 -6.70
N ASP A 71 21.91 -5.55 -7.35
CA ASP A 71 23.06 -6.32 -6.86
C ASP A 71 24.32 -5.47 -6.73
N GLU A 72 24.58 -4.65 -7.72
CA GLU A 72 25.74 -3.76 -7.71
C GLU A 72 25.57 -2.62 -6.70
N ILE A 73 24.36 -2.11 -6.53
CA ILE A 73 24.03 -1.08 -5.54
C ILE A 73 24.23 -1.63 -4.12
N VAL A 74 23.73 -2.83 -3.83
CA VAL A 74 23.93 -3.50 -2.53
C VAL A 74 25.43 -3.79 -2.29
N ALA A 75 26.15 -4.30 -3.30
CA ALA A 75 27.60 -4.51 -3.18
C ALA A 75 28.36 -3.20 -2.93
N LEU A 76 27.93 -2.08 -3.52
CA LEU A 76 28.49 -0.77 -3.25
C LEU A 76 28.22 -0.33 -1.81
N ALA A 77 26.98 -0.45 -1.32
CA ALA A 77 26.62 -0.12 0.06
C ALA A 77 27.48 -0.90 1.06
N ARG A 78 27.66 -2.20 0.84
CA ARG A 78 28.51 -3.07 1.67
C ARG A 78 29.97 -2.59 1.71
N ARG A 79 30.56 -2.25 0.55
CA ARG A 79 31.95 -1.71 0.50
C ARG A 79 32.11 -0.38 1.23
N ARG A 80 31.03 0.38 1.39
CA ARG A 80 31.01 1.67 2.10
C ARG A 80 30.69 1.53 3.60
N GLY A 81 30.34 0.33 4.07
CA GLY A 81 29.82 0.12 5.41
C GLY A 81 28.44 0.74 5.63
N ALA A 82 27.70 1.01 4.55
CA ALA A 82 26.32 1.54 4.65
C ALA A 82 25.33 0.38 4.85
N PRO A 83 24.52 0.38 5.91
CA PRO A 83 23.50 -0.64 6.14
C PRO A 83 22.49 -0.66 5.00
N VAL A 84 22.03 -1.88 4.69
CA VAL A 84 21.00 -2.17 3.69
C VAL A 84 19.69 -2.45 4.41
N ILE A 85 18.69 -1.61 4.17
CA ILE A 85 17.34 -1.77 4.70
C ILE A 85 16.41 -2.16 3.55
N LEU A 86 15.64 -3.22 3.74
CA LEU A 86 14.62 -3.66 2.79
C LEU A 86 13.23 -3.39 3.36
N ASN A 87 12.45 -2.54 2.70
CA ASN A 87 11.02 -2.44 2.96
C ASN A 87 10.30 -3.49 2.11
N GLN A 88 9.87 -4.57 2.75
CA GLN A 88 9.26 -5.74 2.13
C GLN A 88 7.74 -5.65 2.19
N ASN A 89 7.10 -5.52 1.03
CA ASN A 89 5.66 -5.67 0.88
C ASN A 89 5.27 -7.11 0.52
N GLY A 90 4.25 -7.31 -0.32
CA GLY A 90 3.89 -8.64 -0.78
C GLY A 90 5.01 -9.37 -1.55
N VAL A 91 4.82 -10.65 -1.73
CA VAL A 91 5.65 -11.57 -2.52
C VAL A 91 4.78 -12.24 -3.56
N ALA A 92 5.38 -12.87 -4.56
CA ALA A 92 4.64 -13.77 -5.44
C ALA A 92 4.30 -15.07 -4.71
N TYR A 93 3.08 -15.56 -4.92
CA TYR A 93 2.61 -16.85 -4.46
C TYR A 93 1.82 -17.54 -5.58
N PRO A 94 1.61 -18.88 -5.54
CA PRO A 94 1.02 -19.63 -6.65
C PRO A 94 -0.33 -19.11 -7.13
N GLY A 95 -1.23 -18.72 -6.23
CA GLY A 95 -2.56 -18.19 -6.58
C GLY A 95 -2.50 -16.91 -7.40
N TRP A 96 -1.45 -16.07 -7.20
CA TRP A 96 -1.25 -14.84 -7.95
C TRP A 96 -0.34 -15.01 -9.18
N ALA A 97 0.81 -15.68 -9.03
CA ALA A 97 1.86 -15.72 -10.06
C ALA A 97 1.96 -17.08 -10.78
N GLY A 98 1.24 -18.10 -10.32
CA GLY A 98 1.29 -19.43 -10.89
C GLY A 98 2.71 -20.02 -10.93
N ALA A 99 3.08 -20.58 -12.06
CA ALA A 99 4.41 -21.17 -12.28
C ALA A 99 5.57 -20.16 -12.23
N ARG A 100 5.28 -18.85 -12.27
CA ARG A 100 6.29 -17.77 -12.22
C ARG A 100 6.65 -17.35 -10.80
N THR A 101 6.08 -17.97 -9.78
CA THR A 101 6.30 -17.61 -8.37
C THR A 101 7.79 -17.50 -8.01
N ASP A 102 8.59 -18.49 -8.35
CA ASP A 102 10.02 -18.48 -8.05
C ASP A 102 10.82 -17.47 -8.88
N GLU A 103 10.48 -17.29 -10.15
CA GLU A 103 11.10 -16.28 -11.02
C GLU A 103 10.90 -14.86 -10.46
N VAL A 104 9.68 -14.53 -10.05
CA VAL A 104 9.34 -13.22 -9.49
C VAL A 104 9.99 -13.00 -8.13
N ASN A 105 10.09 -14.04 -7.32
CA ASN A 105 10.65 -13.96 -5.97
C ASN A 105 12.20 -13.99 -5.93
N ALA A 106 12.87 -14.50 -6.96
CA ALA A 106 14.33 -14.65 -6.95
C ALA A 106 15.08 -13.33 -6.63
N PRO A 107 14.79 -12.16 -7.26
CA PRO A 107 15.44 -10.91 -6.92
C PRO A 107 15.12 -10.43 -5.49
N LEU A 108 13.91 -10.69 -4.99
CA LEU A 108 13.49 -10.34 -3.62
C LEU A 108 14.28 -11.15 -2.59
N ARG A 109 14.41 -12.45 -2.82
CA ARG A 109 15.17 -13.39 -1.98
C ARG A 109 16.63 -12.95 -1.86
N ASN A 110 17.23 -12.60 -3.00
CA ASN A 110 18.62 -12.15 -3.07
C ASN A 110 18.88 -10.86 -2.25
N VAL A 111 17.95 -9.91 -2.25
CA VAL A 111 18.08 -8.69 -1.43
C VAL A 111 17.79 -8.98 0.05
N LEU A 112 16.76 -9.78 0.34
CA LEU A 112 16.38 -10.16 1.71
C LEU A 112 17.58 -10.80 2.46
N GLU A 113 18.29 -11.71 1.81
CA GLU A 113 19.47 -12.38 2.38
C GLU A 113 20.63 -11.42 2.72
N ARG A 114 20.64 -10.26 2.09
CA ARG A 114 21.71 -9.25 2.22
C ARG A 114 21.26 -8.01 2.99
N ALA A 115 20.02 -7.96 3.42
CA ALA A 115 19.52 -6.85 4.23
C ALA A 115 20.04 -6.94 5.67
N ASP A 116 20.45 -5.81 6.22
CA ASP A 116 20.83 -5.68 7.64
C ASP A 116 19.58 -5.50 8.51
N HIS A 117 18.51 -4.95 7.92
CA HIS A 117 17.21 -4.82 8.56
C HIS A 117 16.09 -4.91 7.53
N VAL A 118 14.98 -5.56 7.90
CA VAL A 118 13.80 -5.72 7.05
C VAL A 118 12.59 -5.09 7.73
N LEU A 119 11.94 -4.17 7.03
CA LEU A 119 10.65 -3.59 7.42
C LEU A 119 9.54 -4.31 6.66
N TYR A 120 8.78 -5.16 7.32
CA TYR A 120 7.59 -5.79 6.74
C TYR A 120 6.39 -4.84 6.87
N GLN A 121 5.61 -4.68 5.79
CA GLN A 121 4.48 -3.74 5.80
C GLN A 121 3.26 -4.25 6.57
N SER A 122 3.24 -5.52 6.96
CA SER A 122 2.20 -6.17 7.76
C SER A 122 2.71 -7.51 8.28
N GLU A 123 2.03 -8.10 9.24
CA GLU A 123 2.28 -9.49 9.66
C GLU A 123 2.05 -10.47 8.50
N PHE A 124 1.04 -10.18 7.66
CA PHE A 124 0.83 -10.94 6.43
C PHE A 124 2.05 -10.88 5.50
N CYS A 125 2.68 -9.71 5.34
CA CYS A 125 3.92 -9.60 4.55
C CYS A 125 5.06 -10.43 5.12
N LYS A 126 5.19 -10.45 6.46
CA LYS A 126 6.19 -11.26 7.16
C LYS A 126 5.94 -12.76 6.94
N LEU A 127 4.70 -13.20 7.14
CA LEU A 127 4.29 -14.59 6.94
C LEU A 127 4.52 -15.05 5.49
N ALA A 128 4.13 -14.22 4.52
CA ALA A 128 4.32 -14.50 3.10
C ALA A 128 5.82 -14.57 2.73
N ALA A 129 6.63 -13.64 3.24
CA ALA A 129 8.06 -13.63 2.99
C ALA A 129 8.74 -14.86 3.59
N ASP A 130 8.44 -15.24 4.82
CA ASP A 130 8.99 -16.44 5.46
C ASP A 130 8.69 -17.72 4.64
N ARG A 131 7.48 -17.80 4.09
CA ARG A 131 7.07 -18.97 3.30
C ARG A 131 7.75 -19.01 1.93
N PHE A 132 7.87 -17.88 1.23
CA PHE A 132 8.25 -17.85 -0.19
C PHE A 132 9.64 -17.28 -0.47
N LEU A 133 10.21 -16.52 0.45
CA LEU A 133 11.56 -15.98 0.33
C LEU A 133 12.53 -16.61 1.32
N GLY A 134 12.04 -17.04 2.47
CA GLY A 134 12.82 -17.48 3.62
C GLY A 134 12.95 -16.39 4.70
N PRO A 135 13.49 -16.74 5.88
CA PRO A 135 13.65 -15.79 6.98
C PRO A 135 14.72 -14.75 6.71
N PRO A 136 14.62 -13.53 7.26
CA PRO A 136 15.67 -12.52 7.16
C PRO A 136 16.92 -12.96 7.96
N ARG A 137 18.09 -12.56 7.49
CA ARG A 137 19.35 -12.80 8.23
C ARG A 137 19.66 -11.68 9.22
N GLY A 138 19.20 -10.46 8.93
CA GLY A 138 19.35 -9.28 9.78
C GLY A 138 18.20 -9.08 10.77
N GLY A 139 18.18 -7.90 11.40
CA GLY A 139 17.04 -7.48 12.21
C GLY A 139 15.77 -7.33 11.37
N TRP A 140 14.63 -7.36 12.02
CA TRP A 140 13.36 -7.08 11.34
C TRP A 140 12.31 -6.54 12.29
N GLU A 141 11.32 -5.88 11.73
CA GLU A 141 10.10 -5.46 12.43
C GLU A 141 8.94 -5.33 11.43
N VAL A 142 7.72 -5.30 11.95
CA VAL A 142 6.55 -4.90 11.17
C VAL A 142 6.34 -3.40 11.33
N LEU A 143 6.37 -2.70 10.20
CA LEU A 143 6.09 -1.27 10.11
C LEU A 143 5.12 -1.03 8.96
N HIS A 144 3.84 -0.89 9.29
CA HIS A 144 2.78 -0.63 8.32
C HIS A 144 3.05 0.64 7.52
N ASN A 145 2.43 0.76 6.34
CA ASN A 145 2.41 2.03 5.61
C ASN A 145 1.71 3.10 6.47
N ALA A 146 1.94 4.35 6.13
CA ALA A 146 1.41 5.47 6.87
C ALA A 146 0.53 6.39 6.00
N VAL A 147 -0.31 7.17 6.65
CA VAL A 147 -1.13 8.22 6.06
C VAL A 147 -0.90 9.54 6.79
N ASP A 148 -0.88 10.65 6.07
CA ASP A 148 -0.85 11.98 6.69
C ASP A 148 -2.26 12.32 7.20
N THR A 149 -2.46 12.22 8.51
CA THR A 149 -3.75 12.46 9.16
C THR A 149 -4.12 13.95 9.22
N ASN A 150 -3.22 14.85 8.85
CA ASN A 150 -3.52 16.27 8.69
C ASN A 150 -4.01 16.59 7.26
N GLU A 151 -3.52 15.87 6.26
CA GLU A 151 -3.98 15.99 4.87
C GLU A 151 -5.31 15.24 4.66
N PHE A 152 -5.37 13.99 5.12
CA PHE A 152 -6.57 13.15 5.05
C PHE A 152 -7.39 13.32 6.32
N THR A 153 -8.46 14.10 6.23
CA THR A 153 -9.36 14.40 7.35
C THR A 153 -10.80 14.08 7.00
N PRO A 154 -11.62 13.70 7.99
CA PRO A 154 -13.05 13.47 7.77
C PRO A 154 -13.74 14.70 7.19
N ALA A 155 -14.78 14.48 6.38
CA ALA A 155 -15.73 15.52 6.06
C ALA A 155 -16.48 15.95 7.33
N PRO A 156 -16.78 17.26 7.51
CA PRO A 156 -17.57 17.74 8.65
C PRO A 156 -18.93 17.04 8.74
N GLU A 157 -19.55 16.80 7.60
CA GLU A 157 -20.82 16.11 7.46
C GLU A 157 -20.72 15.01 6.40
N LEU A 158 -21.55 13.98 6.56
CA LEU A 158 -21.71 12.95 5.53
C LEU A 158 -22.32 13.53 4.26
N PRO A 159 -21.99 12.99 3.07
CA PRO A 159 -22.64 13.40 1.83
C PRO A 159 -24.15 13.22 1.92
N ALA A 160 -24.90 14.23 1.48
CA ALA A 160 -26.36 14.15 1.51
C ALA A 160 -26.93 13.16 0.49
N GLY A 161 -28.08 12.58 0.79
CA GLY A 161 -28.82 11.68 -0.10
C GLY A 161 -28.50 10.21 0.11
N LYS A 162 -28.60 9.40 -0.96
CA LYS A 162 -28.34 7.95 -0.87
C LYS A 162 -26.87 7.68 -0.53
N PRO A 163 -26.58 6.68 0.32
CA PRO A 163 -25.21 6.29 0.66
C PRO A 163 -24.37 6.04 -0.58
N VAL A 164 -23.11 6.43 -0.51
CA VAL A 164 -22.10 6.24 -1.57
C VAL A 164 -20.98 5.38 -1.02
N LEU A 165 -20.69 4.26 -1.67
CA LEU A 165 -19.47 3.49 -1.45
C LEU A 165 -18.37 3.97 -2.39
N LEU A 166 -17.14 3.94 -1.94
CA LEU A 166 -15.95 4.21 -2.76
C LEU A 166 -15.22 2.91 -3.08
N LEU A 167 -14.97 2.65 -4.36
CA LEU A 167 -13.98 1.68 -4.83
C LEU A 167 -12.77 2.45 -5.33
N ALA A 168 -11.72 2.52 -4.51
CA ALA A 168 -10.56 3.38 -4.76
C ALA A 168 -9.36 2.63 -5.37
N GLY A 169 -8.53 3.40 -6.09
CA GLY A 169 -7.29 2.94 -6.70
C GLY A 169 -7.47 2.21 -8.03
N ASP A 170 -6.35 1.90 -8.69
CA ASP A 170 -6.39 1.21 -9.99
C ASP A 170 -6.98 -0.20 -9.84
N GLN A 171 -7.99 -0.51 -10.64
CA GLN A 171 -8.67 -1.80 -10.67
C GLN A 171 -7.91 -2.76 -11.60
N SER A 172 -6.69 -3.13 -11.21
CA SER A 172 -5.78 -3.98 -11.99
C SER A 172 -6.18 -5.47 -12.03
N GLN A 173 -7.18 -5.85 -11.25
CA GLN A 173 -7.75 -7.20 -11.20
C GLN A 173 -9.25 -7.10 -11.46
N GLU A 174 -9.72 -7.76 -12.52
CA GLU A 174 -11.12 -7.68 -13.00
C GLU A 174 -12.14 -8.00 -11.90
N TYR A 175 -11.87 -9.02 -11.07
CA TYR A 175 -12.81 -9.44 -10.03
C TYR A 175 -13.16 -8.33 -9.05
N ARG A 176 -12.26 -7.36 -8.80
CA ARG A 176 -12.50 -6.28 -7.83
C ARG A 176 -13.69 -5.41 -8.23
N LEU A 177 -13.72 -5.01 -9.50
CA LEU A 177 -14.84 -4.24 -10.04
C LEU A 177 -16.10 -5.09 -10.12
N ARG A 178 -16.00 -6.35 -10.56
CA ARG A 178 -17.14 -7.27 -10.65
C ARG A 178 -17.81 -7.48 -9.30
N VAL A 179 -17.05 -7.83 -8.27
CA VAL A 179 -17.58 -7.99 -6.89
C VAL A 179 -18.25 -6.71 -6.42
N ALA A 180 -17.62 -5.55 -6.62
CA ALA A 180 -18.21 -4.28 -6.22
C ALA A 180 -19.53 -3.99 -6.93
N LEU A 181 -19.60 -4.19 -8.25
CA LEU A 181 -20.84 -3.97 -9.02
C LEU A 181 -21.94 -4.99 -8.66
N GLN A 182 -21.59 -6.26 -8.45
CA GLN A 182 -22.52 -7.29 -7.99
C GLN A 182 -23.05 -6.96 -6.58
N THR A 183 -22.20 -6.50 -5.67
CA THR A 183 -22.60 -6.01 -4.33
C THR A 183 -23.62 -4.87 -4.46
N ILE A 184 -23.36 -3.90 -5.35
CA ILE A 184 -24.28 -2.77 -5.58
C ILE A 184 -25.60 -3.21 -6.22
N ALA A 185 -25.59 -4.27 -7.02
CA ALA A 185 -26.84 -4.82 -7.59
C ALA A 185 -27.80 -5.31 -6.50
N LEU A 186 -27.29 -5.79 -5.39
CA LEU A 186 -28.04 -6.25 -4.22
C LEU A 186 -28.53 -5.10 -3.31
N LEU A 187 -27.99 -3.88 -3.48
CA LEU A 187 -28.22 -2.72 -2.63
C LEU A 187 -28.89 -1.58 -3.42
N PRO A 188 -30.23 -1.59 -3.61
CA PRO A 188 -30.92 -0.65 -4.54
C PRO A 188 -30.81 0.82 -4.13
N ASP A 189 -30.59 1.10 -2.85
CA ASP A 189 -30.50 2.46 -2.33
C ASP A 189 -29.05 2.96 -2.15
N VAL A 190 -28.05 2.17 -2.57
CA VAL A 190 -26.62 2.53 -2.48
C VAL A 190 -26.07 2.87 -3.85
N ARG A 191 -25.17 3.86 -3.90
CA ARG A 191 -24.39 4.27 -5.07
C ARG A 191 -22.95 3.82 -4.95
N LEU A 192 -22.26 3.73 -6.09
CA LEU A 192 -20.82 3.42 -6.14
C LEU A 192 -20.06 4.53 -6.85
N LEU A 193 -19.01 5.01 -6.22
CA LEU A 193 -17.99 5.87 -6.82
C LEU A 193 -16.77 5.00 -7.10
N VAL A 194 -16.40 4.86 -8.37
CA VAL A 194 -15.22 4.12 -8.80
C VAL A 194 -14.14 5.10 -9.24
N SER A 195 -12.98 5.08 -8.58
CA SER A 195 -11.85 5.93 -8.92
C SER A 195 -10.62 5.10 -9.24
N GLY A 196 -9.76 5.60 -10.14
CA GLY A 196 -8.62 4.89 -10.66
C GLY A 196 -8.83 4.39 -12.10
N SER A 197 -7.84 3.70 -12.65
CA SER A 197 -7.95 3.07 -13.97
C SER A 197 -8.64 1.71 -13.91
N LEU A 198 -9.28 1.34 -14.99
CA LEU A 198 -9.95 0.06 -15.17
C LEU A 198 -9.17 -0.79 -16.19
N VAL A 199 -9.21 -2.11 -16.05
CA VAL A 199 -8.65 -3.08 -17.02
C VAL A 199 -9.73 -3.63 -17.95
N GLU A 200 -11.02 -3.42 -17.61
CA GLU A 200 -12.17 -3.84 -18.42
C GLU A 200 -13.14 -2.67 -18.61
N ASP A 201 -14.10 -2.82 -19.54
CA ASP A 201 -15.16 -1.82 -19.73
C ASP A 201 -16.15 -1.86 -18.58
N GLY A 202 -15.91 -1.00 -17.58
CA GLY A 202 -16.75 -0.90 -16.40
C GLY A 202 -18.15 -0.38 -16.69
N HIS A 203 -18.34 0.44 -17.73
CA HIS A 203 -19.67 0.93 -18.13
C HIS A 203 -20.54 -0.21 -18.68
N ALA A 204 -20.00 -0.99 -19.62
CA ALA A 204 -20.69 -2.15 -20.17
C ALA A 204 -21.05 -3.18 -19.08
N LEU A 205 -20.13 -3.43 -18.13
CA LEU A 205 -20.38 -4.33 -17.02
C LEU A 205 -21.49 -3.78 -16.09
N ALA A 206 -21.50 -2.49 -15.79
CA ALA A 206 -22.53 -1.86 -14.97
C ALA A 206 -23.91 -1.88 -15.65
N GLU A 207 -23.98 -1.73 -16.98
CA GLU A 207 -25.20 -1.89 -17.76
C GLU A 207 -25.71 -3.33 -17.70
N GLN A 208 -24.83 -4.30 -17.94
CA GLN A 208 -25.15 -5.74 -17.89
C GLN A 208 -25.75 -6.15 -16.53
N LEU A 209 -25.26 -5.56 -15.44
CA LEU A 209 -25.73 -5.82 -14.06
C LEU A 209 -26.91 -4.92 -13.65
N GLY A 210 -27.39 -4.02 -14.53
CA GLY A 210 -28.53 -3.14 -14.27
C GLY A 210 -28.25 -2.04 -13.22
N VAL A 211 -26.97 -1.68 -13.02
CA VAL A 211 -26.56 -0.72 -11.99
C VAL A 211 -25.99 0.60 -12.55
N ALA A 212 -25.90 0.76 -13.86
CA ALA A 212 -25.25 1.90 -14.52
C ALA A 212 -25.72 3.27 -13.98
N GLY A 213 -27.02 3.45 -13.71
CA GLY A 213 -27.57 4.70 -13.15
C GLY A 213 -27.15 5.01 -11.70
N ARG A 214 -26.44 4.09 -11.04
CA ARG A 214 -26.01 4.22 -9.63
C ARG A 214 -24.48 4.19 -9.47
N VAL A 215 -23.74 4.07 -10.57
CA VAL A 215 -22.26 3.99 -10.59
C VAL A 215 -21.68 5.22 -11.28
N LEU A 216 -20.72 5.86 -10.63
CA LEU A 216 -19.96 6.97 -11.20
C LEU A 216 -18.49 6.59 -11.32
N PHE A 217 -17.99 6.53 -12.54
CA PHE A 217 -16.57 6.33 -12.85
C PHE A 217 -15.89 7.69 -12.99
N THR A 218 -14.84 7.97 -12.19
CA THR A 218 -14.12 9.26 -12.23
C THR A 218 -12.75 9.18 -12.86
N GLY A 219 -12.25 7.97 -13.14
CA GLY A 219 -10.89 7.79 -13.59
C GLY A 219 -9.85 8.09 -12.51
N ARG A 220 -8.60 8.31 -12.93
CA ARG A 220 -7.49 8.66 -12.03
C ARG A 220 -7.62 10.10 -11.55
N TYR A 221 -7.12 10.35 -10.36
CA TYR A 221 -7.01 11.67 -9.74
C TYR A 221 -5.56 11.96 -9.33
N ALA A 222 -5.20 13.22 -9.18
CA ALA A 222 -3.92 13.59 -8.61
C ALA A 222 -3.90 13.34 -7.10
N GLN A 223 -2.76 12.94 -6.54
CA GLN A 223 -2.65 12.59 -5.11
C GLN A 223 -3.17 13.69 -4.18
N ARG A 224 -2.93 14.96 -4.51
CA ARG A 224 -3.44 16.12 -3.75
C ARG A 224 -4.97 16.21 -3.71
N ASP A 225 -5.66 15.62 -4.69
CA ASP A 225 -7.13 15.65 -4.81
C ASP A 225 -7.76 14.43 -4.10
N ALA A 226 -6.95 13.48 -3.66
CA ALA A 226 -7.40 12.24 -3.00
C ALA A 226 -8.35 12.52 -1.81
N PRO A 227 -8.02 13.41 -0.84
CA PRO A 227 -8.92 13.66 0.28
C PRO A 227 -10.33 14.10 -0.14
N ALA A 228 -10.43 14.90 -1.22
CA ALA A 228 -11.72 15.32 -1.74
C ALA A 228 -12.51 14.16 -2.37
N VAL A 229 -11.83 13.18 -2.98
CA VAL A 229 -12.47 11.97 -3.52
C VAL A 229 -13.04 11.11 -2.39
N TYR A 230 -12.26 10.85 -1.34
CA TYR A 230 -12.70 10.06 -0.19
C TYR A 230 -13.90 10.69 0.52
N ARG A 231 -13.90 12.02 0.74
CA ARG A 231 -14.98 12.76 1.41
C ARG A 231 -16.32 12.73 0.66
N ARG A 232 -16.37 12.20 -0.57
CA ARG A 232 -17.62 12.01 -1.35
C ARG A 232 -18.31 10.70 -1.01
N ALA A 233 -17.75 9.87 -0.16
CA ALA A 233 -18.27 8.55 0.16
C ALA A 233 -18.62 8.41 1.65
N HIS A 234 -19.39 7.36 1.96
CA HIS A 234 -19.78 6.97 3.32
C HIS A 234 -18.89 5.83 3.85
N ALA A 235 -18.44 4.93 2.96
CA ALA A 235 -17.56 3.81 3.31
C ALA A 235 -16.67 3.44 2.10
N LEU A 236 -15.54 2.80 2.39
CA LEU A 236 -14.70 2.18 1.36
C LEU A 236 -15.15 0.72 1.17
N LEU A 237 -15.31 0.30 -0.09
CA LEU A 237 -15.47 -1.10 -0.47
C LEU A 237 -14.15 -1.61 -1.04
N HIS A 238 -13.49 -2.57 -0.37
CA HIS A 238 -12.17 -3.07 -0.73
C HIS A 238 -12.14 -4.60 -0.86
N PRO A 239 -12.67 -5.15 -1.96
CA PRO A 239 -12.79 -6.60 -2.17
C PRO A 239 -11.47 -7.28 -2.54
N LYS A 240 -10.35 -6.56 -2.56
CA LYS A 240 -9.05 -7.10 -2.97
C LYS A 240 -8.56 -8.15 -1.98
N VAL A 241 -8.31 -9.37 -2.48
CA VAL A 241 -7.72 -10.46 -1.69
C VAL A 241 -6.21 -10.29 -1.58
N SER A 242 -5.65 -10.76 -0.48
CA SER A 242 -4.21 -10.81 -0.22
C SER A 242 -3.47 -9.48 -0.42
N ASP A 243 -4.15 -8.33 -0.20
CA ASP A 243 -3.51 -7.02 -0.30
C ASP A 243 -2.53 -6.84 0.86
N PRO A 244 -1.24 -6.59 0.59
CA PRO A 244 -0.21 -6.59 1.63
C PRO A 244 -0.39 -5.50 2.69
N CYS A 245 -0.64 -4.26 2.25
CA CYS A 245 -0.82 -3.09 3.12
C CYS A 245 -1.35 -1.91 2.28
N PRO A 246 -2.66 -1.89 1.99
CA PRO A 246 -3.24 -0.94 1.05
C PRO A 246 -3.27 0.50 1.56
N ASN A 247 -2.61 1.42 0.87
CA ASN A 247 -2.67 2.85 1.18
C ASN A 247 -4.09 3.41 1.10
N VAL A 248 -4.89 2.93 0.14
CA VAL A 248 -6.29 3.38 -0.04
C VAL A 248 -7.15 3.09 1.20
N VAL A 249 -6.84 2.05 1.96
CA VAL A 249 -7.52 1.74 3.23
C VAL A 249 -7.11 2.74 4.31
N LEU A 250 -5.82 3.03 4.44
CA LEU A 250 -5.33 4.03 5.41
C LEU A 250 -5.89 5.42 5.10
N GLU A 251 -5.92 5.81 3.82
CA GLU A 251 -6.48 7.09 3.35
C GLU A 251 -7.99 7.19 3.64
N ALA A 252 -8.74 6.08 3.43
CA ALA A 252 -10.15 6.01 3.77
C ALA A 252 -10.38 6.16 5.28
N LEU A 253 -9.69 5.38 6.09
CA LEU A 253 -9.76 5.45 7.55
C LEU A 253 -9.46 6.86 8.07
N ALA A 254 -8.43 7.52 7.52
CA ALA A 254 -8.07 8.88 7.90
C ALA A 254 -9.14 9.91 7.54
N CYS A 255 -9.87 9.70 6.43
CA CYS A 255 -11.05 10.48 6.07
C CYS A 255 -12.31 10.08 6.86
N GLY A 256 -12.21 9.19 7.85
CA GLY A 256 -13.34 8.73 8.64
C GLY A 256 -14.25 7.77 7.89
N LEU A 257 -13.78 7.11 6.83
CA LEU A 257 -14.55 6.12 6.10
C LEU A 257 -14.31 4.73 6.69
N PRO A 258 -15.33 4.06 7.23
CA PRO A 258 -15.22 2.64 7.56
C PRO A 258 -14.99 1.79 6.31
N VAL A 259 -14.46 0.58 6.50
CA VAL A 259 -14.05 -0.26 5.38
C VAL A 259 -14.77 -1.60 5.40
N VAL A 260 -15.47 -1.92 4.31
CA VAL A 260 -15.92 -3.29 4.03
C VAL A 260 -14.89 -3.94 3.11
N HIS A 261 -14.28 -5.04 3.54
CA HIS A 261 -13.10 -5.57 2.87
C HIS A 261 -13.05 -7.10 2.82
N SER A 262 -12.24 -7.66 1.93
CA SER A 262 -11.83 -9.05 2.03
C SER A 262 -11.05 -9.28 3.33
N ALA A 263 -11.42 -10.28 4.12
CA ALA A 263 -10.72 -10.65 5.37
C ALA A 263 -9.41 -11.41 5.12
N SER A 264 -8.69 -11.06 4.04
CA SER A 264 -7.41 -11.67 3.66
C SER A 264 -6.31 -10.61 3.48
N GLY A 265 -5.06 -11.04 3.50
CA GLY A 265 -3.92 -10.13 3.39
C GLY A 265 -3.66 -9.33 4.67
N GLY A 266 -3.02 -8.18 4.52
CA GLY A 266 -2.76 -7.23 5.61
C GLY A 266 -3.90 -6.23 5.84
N THR A 267 -4.96 -6.27 5.04
CA THR A 267 -6.10 -5.34 5.20
C THR A 267 -6.77 -5.45 6.57
N PRO A 268 -7.04 -6.66 7.13
CA PRO A 268 -7.61 -6.79 8.48
C PRO A 268 -6.75 -6.12 9.56
N GLU A 269 -5.41 -6.17 9.41
CA GLU A 269 -4.49 -5.54 10.35
C GLU A 269 -4.60 -4.02 10.37
N LEU A 270 -4.97 -3.39 9.24
CA LEU A 270 -5.19 -1.96 9.13
C LEU A 270 -6.55 -1.54 9.68
N VAL A 271 -7.58 -2.30 9.34
CA VAL A 271 -8.98 -1.94 9.63
C VAL A 271 -9.33 -2.18 11.09
N GLY A 272 -9.02 -3.35 11.66
CA GLY A 272 -9.46 -3.71 13.01
C GLY A 272 -10.99 -3.53 13.15
N ASP A 273 -11.42 -2.83 14.20
CA ASP A 273 -12.84 -2.58 14.49
C ASP A 273 -13.47 -1.45 13.66
N ALA A 274 -12.70 -0.83 12.76
CA ALA A 274 -13.16 0.29 11.94
C ALA A 274 -13.86 -0.14 10.65
N GLY A 275 -14.34 -1.38 10.57
CA GLY A 275 -15.02 -1.92 9.41
C GLY A 275 -15.38 -3.38 9.57
N VAL A 276 -15.76 -4.02 8.46
CA VAL A 276 -16.17 -5.43 8.43
C VAL A 276 -15.39 -6.21 7.39
N GLY A 277 -14.74 -7.27 7.83
CA GLY A 277 -14.04 -8.21 6.96
C GLY A 277 -14.95 -9.34 6.50
N VAL A 278 -14.97 -9.61 5.20
CA VAL A 278 -15.68 -10.72 4.58
C VAL A 278 -14.70 -11.82 4.22
N GLY A 279 -14.88 -13.00 4.81
CA GLY A 279 -14.06 -14.17 4.52
C GLY A 279 -14.25 -14.70 3.10
N SER A 280 -13.25 -15.41 2.61
CA SER A 280 -13.30 -16.18 1.38
C SER A 280 -12.38 -17.40 1.51
N ASP A 281 -12.52 -18.37 0.61
CA ASP A 281 -11.67 -19.58 0.58
C ASP A 281 -10.29 -19.33 -0.07
N THR A 282 -9.82 -18.08 -0.02
CA THR A 282 -8.49 -17.70 -0.51
C THR A 282 -7.39 -18.45 0.22
N THR A 283 -6.49 -19.05 -0.55
CA THR A 283 -5.29 -19.74 -0.08
C THR A 283 -4.06 -19.17 -0.78
N TRP A 284 -2.88 -19.68 -0.48
CA TRP A 284 -1.68 -19.34 -1.24
C TRP A 284 -1.70 -19.90 -2.68
N GLU A 285 -2.48 -20.95 -2.91
CA GLU A 285 -2.62 -21.62 -4.21
C GLU A 285 -3.72 -21.04 -5.08
N LEU A 286 -4.71 -20.34 -4.47
CA LEU A 286 -5.89 -19.83 -5.17
C LEU A 286 -6.41 -18.55 -4.53
N ASP A 287 -6.51 -17.48 -5.32
CA ASP A 287 -7.23 -16.26 -4.95
C ASP A 287 -8.73 -16.45 -5.19
N VAL A 288 -9.53 -16.47 -4.12
CA VAL A 288 -10.99 -16.54 -4.18
C VAL A 288 -11.57 -15.19 -3.73
N PRO A 289 -12.24 -14.45 -4.63
CA PRO A 289 -12.89 -13.20 -4.26
C PRO A 289 -13.97 -13.39 -3.19
N PRO A 290 -14.23 -12.37 -2.34
CA PRO A 290 -15.32 -12.44 -1.38
C PRO A 290 -16.68 -12.48 -2.09
N ASP A 291 -17.64 -13.17 -1.46
CA ASP A 291 -19.00 -13.30 -1.95
C ASP A 291 -19.72 -11.94 -1.95
N PRO A 292 -20.34 -11.50 -3.07
CA PRO A 292 -21.07 -10.23 -3.14
C PRO A 292 -22.28 -10.15 -2.20
N GLU A 293 -22.97 -11.24 -1.89
CA GLU A 293 -24.11 -11.25 -0.96
C GLU A 293 -23.65 -10.99 0.48
N VAL A 294 -22.56 -11.64 0.87
CA VAL A 294 -21.94 -11.41 2.19
C VAL A 294 -21.35 -9.99 2.28
N MET A 295 -20.75 -9.49 1.18
CA MET A 295 -20.29 -8.10 1.10
C MET A 295 -21.45 -7.11 1.23
N ALA A 296 -22.61 -7.37 0.61
CA ALA A 296 -23.80 -6.52 0.73
C ALA A 296 -24.32 -6.47 2.17
N THR A 297 -24.40 -7.61 2.83
CA THR A 297 -24.78 -7.68 4.26
C THR A 297 -23.82 -6.89 5.15
N ALA A 298 -22.51 -7.00 4.89
CA ALA A 298 -21.48 -6.23 5.61
C ALA A 298 -21.62 -4.71 5.37
N VAL A 299 -21.96 -4.29 4.14
CA VAL A 299 -22.23 -2.90 3.81
C VAL A 299 -23.45 -2.38 4.58
N GLU A 300 -24.56 -3.12 4.62
CA GLU A 300 -25.75 -2.75 5.38
C GLU A 300 -25.44 -2.58 6.87
N HIS A 301 -24.67 -3.50 7.44
CA HIS A 301 -24.24 -3.40 8.83
C HIS A 301 -23.40 -2.13 9.10
N VAL A 302 -22.41 -1.84 8.25
CA VAL A 302 -21.60 -0.63 8.38
C VAL A 302 -22.42 0.64 8.22
N LEU A 303 -23.30 0.69 7.23
CA LEU A 303 -24.17 1.86 7.00
C LEU A 303 -25.17 2.05 8.15
N GLY A 304 -25.69 0.98 8.74
CA GLY A 304 -26.58 1.02 9.90
C GLY A 304 -25.93 1.59 11.17
N GLY A 305 -24.61 1.44 11.32
CA GLY A 305 -23.82 1.96 12.43
C GLY A 305 -22.85 3.09 12.05
N ILE A 306 -23.10 3.80 10.95
CA ILE A 306 -22.12 4.65 10.26
C ILE A 306 -21.40 5.65 11.17
N GLU A 307 -22.11 6.33 12.08
CA GLU A 307 -21.52 7.34 12.96
C GLU A 307 -20.50 6.73 13.91
N SER A 308 -20.78 5.57 14.48
CA SER A 308 -19.84 4.85 15.35
C SER A 308 -18.61 4.37 14.56
N PHE A 309 -18.83 3.80 13.37
CA PHE A 309 -17.74 3.34 12.52
C PHE A 309 -16.84 4.48 12.02
N ARG A 310 -17.38 5.66 11.77
CA ARG A 310 -16.59 6.86 11.40
C ARG A 310 -15.61 7.27 12.49
N VAL A 311 -16.05 7.26 13.75
CA VAL A 311 -15.19 7.56 14.90
C VAL A 311 -14.08 6.52 15.01
N LEU A 312 -14.42 5.23 14.90
CA LEU A 312 -13.45 4.14 14.92
C LEU A 312 -12.45 4.24 13.76
N ALA A 313 -12.92 4.57 12.56
CA ALA A 313 -12.07 4.73 11.38
C ALA A 313 -11.02 5.82 11.60
N ARG A 314 -11.41 6.99 12.08
CA ARG A 314 -10.48 8.07 12.36
C ARG A 314 -9.48 7.71 13.46
N ALA A 315 -9.94 7.18 14.57
CA ALA A 315 -9.07 6.74 15.67
C ALA A 315 -8.09 5.63 15.23
N ARG A 316 -8.53 4.75 14.32
CA ARG A 316 -7.69 3.71 13.75
C ARG A 316 -6.58 4.28 12.88
N ALA A 317 -6.88 5.25 12.01
CA ALA A 317 -5.90 5.90 11.14
C ALA A 317 -4.80 6.63 11.91
N GLU A 318 -5.11 7.24 13.05
CA GLU A 318 -4.15 7.94 13.89
C GLU A 318 -3.02 7.04 14.41
N ARG A 319 -3.25 5.72 14.48
CA ARG A 319 -2.22 4.73 14.81
C ARG A 319 -1.20 4.52 13.68
N PHE A 320 -1.50 4.99 12.48
CA PHE A 320 -0.68 4.89 11.28
C PHE A 320 -0.27 6.28 10.76
N ASP A 321 -0.15 7.26 11.67
CA ASP A 321 0.20 8.62 11.29
C ASP A 321 1.61 8.71 10.71
N PHE A 322 1.73 9.56 9.69
CA PHE A 322 2.99 9.76 8.95
C PHE A 322 4.12 10.29 9.83
N ALA A 323 3.86 11.15 10.81
CA ALA A 323 4.89 11.69 11.68
C ALA A 323 5.53 10.59 12.55
N ALA A 324 4.72 9.72 13.15
CA ALA A 324 5.20 8.58 13.93
C ALA A 324 5.98 7.58 13.06
N TRP A 325 5.53 7.37 11.82
CA TRP A 325 6.22 6.51 10.86
C TRP A 325 7.60 7.07 10.47
N VAL A 326 7.71 8.37 10.26
CA VAL A 326 8.99 9.05 10.00
C VAL A 326 9.92 8.96 11.20
N GLU A 327 9.42 9.20 12.41
CA GLU A 327 10.19 9.07 13.65
C GLU A 327 10.77 7.66 13.80
N ARG A 328 9.99 6.61 13.54
CA ARG A 328 10.51 5.22 13.57
C ARG A 328 11.64 5.00 12.57
N HIS A 329 11.53 5.55 11.35
CA HIS A 329 12.61 5.48 10.36
C HIS A 329 13.86 6.23 10.82
N GLN A 330 13.70 7.41 11.41
CA GLN A 330 14.82 8.18 11.95
C GLN A 330 15.58 7.41 13.03
N VAL A 331 14.85 6.82 13.98
CA VAL A 331 15.43 5.97 15.03
C VAL A 331 16.18 4.78 14.43
N LEU A 332 15.53 4.04 13.51
CA LEU A 332 16.15 2.88 12.86
C LEU A 332 17.42 3.27 12.08
N PHE A 333 17.39 4.35 11.32
CA PHE A 333 18.55 4.80 10.56
C PHE A 333 19.72 5.18 11.48
N ALA A 334 19.42 5.89 12.59
CA ALA A 334 20.43 6.26 13.56
C ALA A 334 21.06 5.04 14.27
N GLU A 335 20.24 4.06 14.65
CA GLU A 335 20.69 2.80 15.26
C GLU A 335 21.63 2.00 14.34
N LEU A 336 21.31 1.95 13.04
CA LEU A 336 22.08 1.18 12.07
C LEU A 336 23.37 1.90 11.62
N VAL A 337 23.35 3.23 11.53
CA VAL A 337 24.55 4.03 11.19
C VAL A 337 25.52 4.12 12.38
N GLY A 338 25.03 4.04 13.61
CA GLY A 338 25.85 4.08 14.84
C GLY A 338 26.55 2.77 15.18
N ARG A 339 26.26 1.67 14.49
CA ARG A 339 26.91 0.36 14.64
C ARG A 339 28.17 0.27 13.78
#